data_2d00bba5f197c0d549bb0d42134ffc54
#
_entry.id   2d00bba5f197c0d549bb0d42134ffc54
#
_cell.length_a   1.000
_cell.length_b   1.000
_cell.length_c   1.000
_cell.angle_alpha   90.00
_cell.angle_beta   90.00
_cell.angle_gamma   90.00
#
_symmetry.space_group_name_H-M   'P 1'
#
loop_
_entity.id
_entity.type
_entity.pdbx_description
1 polymer ?
#
loop_
_entity_poly.entity_id
_entity_poly.type
_entity_poly.pdbx_seq_one_letter_code
_entity_poly.pdbx_strand_id
1 'polypeptide(L)'
;MNELIMLVGLPASGKSTWAKEYSETHPDYIVHSSDKLREEMYGDNYDDADNSKVFEELHRRILEDLKMHSVKRRVHFLKGVPKHVYKTCIMFLKTYEKCLKDNSKRENSVPDEVITRMRKVFSPPMYHEGFNEIRVVQDDHKDIKELIDMARDFDQENPHHSLTLYEHLKKVSEGVPREEKNLWVAACLHDIGKLFTKSRINGKGEEDDYCHYYQHHCVGAYECLTCFDFSGALTGKDIYDAFYTANLIYYHMHPYLSWSQSNKAKNKDKYLIGKQMFSDVMLLHEADVKGH
;
A
#
# COMPACT_ATOMS: atom_id res chain seq x y z
N MET A 1 -11.25 -27.58 -0.63
CA MET A 1 -10.87 -26.59 -1.68
C MET A 1 -9.51 -26.07 -1.27
N ASN A 2 -8.52 -26.06 -2.14
CA ASN A 2 -7.22 -25.50 -1.77
C ASN A 2 -7.32 -23.97 -1.73
N GLU A 3 -6.86 -23.37 -0.64
CA GLU A 3 -6.86 -21.94 -0.45
C GLU A 3 -5.43 -21.42 -0.17
N LEU A 4 -5.11 -20.26 -0.71
CA LEU A 4 -3.92 -19.49 -0.39
C LEU A 4 -4.35 -18.20 0.32
N ILE A 5 -3.90 -18.01 1.56
CA ILE A 5 -4.12 -16.78 2.32
C ILE A 5 -2.81 -15.99 2.35
N MET A 6 -2.84 -14.76 1.82
CA MET A 6 -1.71 -13.83 1.85
C MET A 6 -1.97 -12.72 2.86
N LEU A 7 -1.08 -12.57 3.84
CA LEU A 7 -1.18 -11.53 4.87
C LEU A 7 -0.38 -10.30 4.46
N VAL A 8 -1.01 -9.14 4.43
CA VAL A 8 -0.42 -7.85 4.05
C VAL A 8 -0.60 -6.84 5.19
N GLY A 9 0.40 -6.01 5.45
CA GLY A 9 0.36 -4.97 6.49
C GLY A 9 1.75 -4.59 6.97
N LEU A 10 1.87 -3.47 7.69
CA LEU A 10 3.13 -3.01 8.28
C LEU A 10 3.63 -3.95 9.39
N PRO A 11 4.92 -3.90 9.79
CA PRO A 11 5.39 -4.56 11.00
C PRO A 11 4.53 -4.17 12.22
N ALA A 12 4.38 -5.08 13.16
CA ALA A 12 3.53 -4.92 14.34
C ALA A 12 2.02 -4.73 14.07
N SER A 13 1.52 -4.95 12.85
CA SER A 13 0.08 -4.87 12.52
C SER A 13 -0.75 -6.10 12.97
N GLY A 14 -0.12 -7.13 13.55
CA GLY A 14 -0.84 -8.30 14.07
C GLY A 14 -0.81 -9.55 13.17
N LYS A 15 -0.19 -9.51 11.99
CA LYS A 15 -0.14 -10.64 11.02
C LYS A 15 0.30 -11.97 11.63
N SER A 16 1.43 -11.96 12.34
CA SER A 16 2.02 -13.20 12.90
C SER A 16 1.17 -13.77 14.02
N THR A 17 0.53 -12.92 14.84
CA THR A 17 -0.40 -13.34 15.89
C THR A 17 -1.62 -14.01 15.26
N TRP A 18 -2.23 -13.36 14.29
CA TRP A 18 -3.37 -13.90 13.57
C TRP A 18 -3.03 -15.23 12.88
N ALA A 19 -1.88 -15.32 12.19
CA ALA A 19 -1.47 -16.55 11.52
C ALA A 19 -1.30 -17.72 12.50
N LYS A 20 -0.75 -17.46 13.69
CA LYS A 20 -0.61 -18.45 14.75
C LYS A 20 -1.98 -18.92 15.24
N GLU A 21 -2.85 -18.02 15.65
CA GLU A 21 -4.20 -18.32 16.15
C GLU A 21 -5.04 -19.04 15.08
N TYR A 22 -4.94 -18.62 13.82
CA TYR A 22 -5.66 -19.24 12.71
C TYR A 22 -5.18 -20.69 12.48
N SER A 23 -3.87 -20.94 12.49
CA SER A 23 -3.31 -22.28 12.29
C SER A 23 -3.61 -23.22 13.44
N GLU A 24 -3.76 -22.73 14.68
CA GLU A 24 -4.18 -23.53 15.84
C GLU A 24 -5.61 -24.06 15.68
N THR A 25 -6.49 -23.29 15.05
CA THR A 25 -7.90 -23.67 14.79
C THR A 25 -8.12 -24.35 13.44
N HIS A 26 -7.15 -24.25 12.54
CA HIS A 26 -7.19 -24.81 11.19
C HIS A 26 -5.91 -25.61 10.89
N PRO A 27 -5.77 -26.83 11.43
CA PRO A 27 -4.52 -27.60 11.37
C PRO A 27 -4.10 -28.02 9.95
N ASP A 28 -4.99 -27.93 8.98
CA ASP A 28 -4.70 -28.21 7.56
C ASP A 28 -3.96 -27.04 6.86
N TYR A 29 -3.80 -25.89 7.53
CA TYR A 29 -3.08 -24.75 6.98
C TYR A 29 -1.62 -24.76 7.41
N ILE A 30 -0.72 -24.59 6.42
CA ILE A 30 0.72 -24.46 6.63
C ILE A 30 1.09 -22.97 6.61
N VAL A 31 1.75 -22.51 7.66
CA VAL A 31 2.19 -21.10 7.77
C VAL A 31 3.60 -20.95 7.26
N HIS A 32 3.76 -20.20 6.16
CA HIS A 32 5.05 -19.78 5.65
C HIS A 32 5.35 -18.33 6.07
N SER A 33 6.54 -18.11 6.65
CA SER A 33 6.98 -16.78 7.11
C SER A 33 8.32 -16.42 6.49
N SER A 34 8.38 -15.25 5.84
CA SER A 34 9.64 -14.72 5.29
C SER A 34 10.67 -14.43 6.39
N ASP A 35 10.22 -14.05 7.58
CA ASP A 35 11.11 -13.74 8.69
C ASP A 35 11.74 -15.01 9.26
N LYS A 36 10.94 -16.07 9.49
CA LYS A 36 11.46 -17.37 9.91
C LYS A 36 12.41 -17.97 8.86
N LEU A 37 12.05 -17.84 7.58
CA LEU A 37 12.88 -18.35 6.51
C LEU A 37 14.21 -17.58 6.40
N ARG A 38 14.20 -16.28 6.63
CA ARG A 38 15.41 -15.45 6.68
C ARG A 38 16.34 -15.88 7.81
N GLU A 39 15.78 -16.12 8.99
CA GLU A 39 16.51 -16.65 10.15
C GLU A 39 17.08 -18.05 9.84
N GLU A 40 16.31 -18.93 9.22
CA GLU A 40 16.74 -20.28 8.81
C GLU A 40 17.88 -20.24 7.77
N MET A 41 17.84 -19.33 6.81
CA MET A 41 18.83 -19.24 5.73
C MET A 41 20.10 -18.49 6.12
N TYR A 42 20.02 -17.53 7.02
CA TYR A 42 21.12 -16.59 7.29
C TYR A 42 21.54 -16.56 8.78
N GLY A 43 20.75 -17.14 9.71
CA GLY A 43 21.07 -17.17 11.13
C GLY A 43 21.35 -15.77 11.69
N ASP A 44 22.51 -15.62 12.35
CA ASP A 44 22.94 -14.34 12.94
C ASP A 44 23.24 -13.24 11.90
N ASN A 45 23.37 -13.58 10.62
CA ASN A 45 23.57 -12.61 9.53
C ASN A 45 22.23 -12.14 8.91
N TYR A 46 21.21 -12.06 9.71
CA TYR A 46 19.83 -11.72 9.31
C TYR A 46 19.72 -10.39 8.55
N ASP A 47 20.52 -9.37 8.94
CA ASP A 47 20.49 -8.04 8.33
C ASP A 47 21.12 -8.02 6.91
N ASP A 48 22.04 -8.95 6.63
CA ASP A 48 22.70 -9.11 5.33
C ASP A 48 21.93 -10.02 4.37
N ALA A 49 20.72 -10.45 4.75
CA ALA A 49 19.93 -11.39 3.98
C ALA A 49 19.57 -10.86 2.59
N ASP A 50 19.88 -11.66 1.55
CA ASP A 50 19.38 -11.42 0.20
C ASP A 50 17.87 -11.68 0.12
N ASN A 51 17.10 -10.61 0.24
CA ASN A 51 15.64 -10.69 0.20
C ASN A 51 15.11 -11.36 -1.07
N SER A 52 15.82 -11.27 -2.20
CA SER A 52 15.38 -11.93 -3.44
C SER A 52 15.42 -13.44 -3.30
N LYS A 53 16.50 -13.99 -2.68
CA LYS A 53 16.64 -15.42 -2.42
C LYS A 53 15.66 -15.92 -1.36
N VAL A 54 15.44 -15.13 -0.29
CA VAL A 54 14.45 -15.46 0.73
C VAL A 54 13.06 -15.59 0.12
N PHE A 55 12.64 -14.62 -0.70
CA PHE A 55 11.33 -14.69 -1.35
C PHE A 55 11.25 -15.74 -2.46
N GLU A 56 12.34 -16.05 -3.13
CA GLU A 56 12.39 -17.15 -4.08
C GLU A 56 12.15 -18.49 -3.40
N GLU A 57 12.84 -18.73 -2.29
CA GLU A 57 12.68 -19.96 -1.49
C GLU A 57 11.30 -20.03 -0.80
N LEU A 58 10.81 -18.91 -0.26
CA LEU A 58 9.46 -18.82 0.30
C LEU A 58 8.39 -19.24 -0.71
N HIS A 59 8.47 -18.68 -1.90
CA HIS A 59 7.53 -19.01 -2.97
C HIS A 59 7.67 -20.47 -3.42
N ARG A 60 8.90 -20.99 -3.49
CA ARG A 60 9.14 -22.39 -3.82
C ARG A 60 8.42 -23.31 -2.82
N ARG A 61 8.58 -23.07 -1.50
CA ARG A 61 7.93 -23.86 -0.44
C ARG A 61 6.41 -23.79 -0.54
N ILE A 62 5.86 -22.57 -0.69
CA ILE A 62 4.40 -22.42 -0.84
C ILE A 62 3.88 -23.18 -2.08
N LEU A 63 4.60 -23.13 -3.21
CA LEU A 63 4.18 -23.81 -4.42
C LEU A 63 4.36 -25.33 -4.33
N GLU A 64 5.35 -25.82 -3.57
CA GLU A 64 5.49 -27.24 -3.26
C GLU A 64 4.32 -27.78 -2.45
N ASP A 65 3.91 -27.06 -1.40
CA ASP A 65 2.75 -27.44 -0.60
C ASP A 65 1.45 -27.41 -1.43
N LEU A 66 1.35 -26.48 -2.37
CA LEU A 66 0.28 -26.43 -3.37
C LEU A 66 0.50 -27.40 -4.55
N LYS A 67 1.60 -28.22 -4.53
CA LYS A 67 2.05 -29.13 -5.59
C LYS A 67 2.36 -28.43 -6.91
N MET A 68 3.13 -27.32 -6.86
CA MET A 68 3.46 -26.50 -8.03
C MET A 68 4.88 -25.94 -8.01
N HIS A 69 5.38 -25.57 -9.21
CA HIS A 69 6.73 -25.03 -9.40
C HIS A 69 6.72 -23.69 -10.16
N SER A 70 7.40 -22.67 -9.63
CA SER A 70 7.83 -21.39 -10.22
C SER A 70 7.25 -20.06 -9.68
N VAL A 71 8.06 -18.97 -9.67
CA VAL A 71 8.05 -17.81 -8.76
C VAL A 71 8.18 -16.45 -9.43
N LYS A 72 7.62 -15.37 -8.87
CA LYS A 72 8.19 -14.00 -8.62
C LYS A 72 7.15 -12.92 -8.31
N ARG A 73 7.33 -12.08 -7.19
CA ARG A 73 6.56 -10.92 -6.71
C ARG A 73 5.02 -11.08 -6.69
N ARG A 74 4.29 -10.39 -5.80
CA ARG A 74 2.84 -10.64 -5.52
C ARG A 74 2.00 -10.94 -6.77
N VAL A 75 1.97 -10.07 -7.76
CA VAL A 75 1.23 -10.30 -9.02
C VAL A 75 1.78 -11.49 -9.81
N HIS A 76 3.09 -11.62 -9.87
CA HIS A 76 3.74 -12.70 -10.62
C HIS A 76 3.61 -14.03 -9.92
N PHE A 77 3.72 -14.03 -8.60
CA PHE A 77 3.45 -15.18 -7.75
C PHE A 77 2.02 -15.66 -7.90
N LEU A 78 1.02 -14.77 -7.75
CA LEU A 78 -0.38 -15.12 -7.88
C LEU A 78 -0.76 -15.66 -9.25
N LYS A 79 -0.08 -15.23 -10.32
CA LYS A 79 -0.24 -15.81 -11.67
C LYS A 79 0.29 -17.23 -11.77
N GLY A 80 1.29 -17.60 -10.96
CA GLY A 80 1.82 -18.96 -10.87
C GLY A 80 0.93 -19.92 -10.06
N VAL A 81 0.04 -19.38 -9.22
CA VAL A 81 -0.91 -20.19 -8.42
C VAL A 81 -2.08 -20.66 -9.31
N PRO A 82 -2.48 -21.96 -9.26
CA PRO A 82 -3.52 -22.49 -10.12
C PRO A 82 -4.83 -21.71 -10.01
N LYS A 83 -5.59 -21.70 -11.10
CA LYS A 83 -6.91 -21.04 -11.13
C LYS A 83 -7.93 -21.66 -10.17
N HIS A 84 -7.79 -22.94 -9.82
CA HIS A 84 -8.70 -23.63 -8.91
C HIS A 84 -8.38 -23.38 -7.42
N VAL A 85 -7.23 -22.78 -7.10
CA VAL A 85 -6.89 -22.37 -5.74
C VAL A 85 -7.56 -21.03 -5.46
N TYR A 86 -8.34 -20.98 -4.39
CA TYR A 86 -8.96 -19.74 -3.92
C TYR A 86 -7.88 -18.85 -3.28
N LYS A 87 -7.83 -17.57 -3.62
CA LYS A 87 -6.78 -16.65 -3.22
C LYS A 87 -7.36 -15.51 -2.43
N THR A 88 -7.11 -15.53 -1.13
CA THR A 88 -7.55 -14.50 -0.18
C THR A 88 -6.39 -13.60 0.21
N CYS A 89 -6.57 -12.28 0.12
CA CYS A 89 -5.69 -11.31 0.75
C CYS A 89 -6.31 -10.86 2.06
N ILE A 90 -5.58 -10.94 3.17
CA ILE A 90 -6.00 -10.32 4.43
C ILE A 90 -5.09 -9.12 4.68
N MET A 91 -5.66 -7.91 4.57
CA MET A 91 -4.98 -6.66 4.85
C MET A 91 -5.13 -6.30 6.32
N PHE A 92 -4.01 -6.22 7.04
CA PHE A 92 -3.96 -5.75 8.42
C PHE A 92 -3.71 -4.24 8.42
N LEU A 93 -4.76 -3.49 8.76
CA LEU A 93 -4.71 -2.04 8.88
C LEU A 93 -4.57 -1.65 10.35
N LYS A 94 -3.58 -0.82 10.60
CA LYS A 94 -3.28 -0.19 11.89
C LYS A 94 -2.64 1.15 11.59
N THR A 95 -2.99 2.19 12.34
CA THR A 95 -2.34 3.50 12.16
C THR A 95 -0.82 3.38 12.32
N TYR A 96 -0.09 4.21 11.59
CA TYR A 96 1.38 4.17 11.61
C TYR A 96 1.92 4.39 13.03
N GLU A 97 1.34 5.33 13.76
CA GLU A 97 1.69 5.68 15.12
C GLU A 97 1.47 4.50 16.08
N LYS A 98 0.39 3.77 15.90
CA LYS A 98 0.12 2.57 16.69
C LYS A 98 1.04 1.42 16.31
N CYS A 99 1.42 1.28 15.04
CA CYS A 99 2.44 0.33 14.62
C CYS A 99 3.78 0.57 15.33
N LEU A 100 4.23 1.83 15.41
CA LEU A 100 5.45 2.21 16.15
C LEU A 100 5.32 1.91 17.65
N LYS A 101 4.21 2.34 18.27
CA LYS A 101 3.94 2.10 19.69
C LYS A 101 3.89 0.60 20.03
N ASP A 102 3.27 -0.21 19.19
CA ASP A 102 3.17 -1.64 19.46
C ASP A 102 4.47 -2.38 19.11
N ASN A 103 5.24 -1.88 18.15
CA ASN A 103 6.57 -2.38 17.84
C ASN A 103 7.54 -2.21 19.03
N SER A 104 7.51 -1.04 19.70
CA SER A 104 8.39 -0.76 20.84
C SER A 104 8.15 -1.66 22.05
N LYS A 105 7.01 -2.35 22.12
CA LYS A 105 6.67 -3.30 23.20
C LYS A 105 7.07 -4.73 22.88
N ARG A 106 7.53 -5.01 21.66
CA ARG A 106 7.89 -6.37 21.24
C ARG A 106 9.28 -6.73 21.72
N GLU A 107 9.47 -7.96 22.12
CA GLU A 107 10.77 -8.53 22.44
C GLU A 107 11.71 -8.45 21.22
N ASN A 108 11.20 -8.82 20.04
CA ASN A 108 11.88 -8.70 18.75
C ASN A 108 11.31 -7.49 17.98
N SER A 109 11.58 -6.27 18.47
CA SER A 109 11.23 -5.05 17.78
C SER A 109 12.14 -4.82 16.57
N VAL A 110 11.58 -4.26 15.49
CA VAL A 110 12.36 -3.78 14.35
C VAL A 110 12.67 -2.29 14.53
N PRO A 111 13.78 -1.75 13.97
CA PRO A 111 14.02 -0.30 13.96
C PRO A 111 12.84 0.46 13.34
N ASP A 112 12.49 1.62 13.88
CA ASP A 112 11.35 2.43 13.40
C ASP A 112 11.51 2.86 11.94
N GLU A 113 12.75 3.00 11.47
CA GLU A 113 13.09 3.28 10.08
C GLU A 113 12.64 2.17 9.14
N VAL A 114 12.59 0.91 9.61
CA VAL A 114 12.07 -0.22 8.82
C VAL A 114 10.57 -0.06 8.59
N ILE A 115 9.81 0.30 9.63
CA ILE A 115 8.36 0.55 9.53
C ILE A 115 8.09 1.74 8.60
N THR A 116 8.84 2.82 8.79
CA THR A 116 8.79 4.02 7.94
C THR A 116 9.07 3.68 6.48
N ARG A 117 10.13 2.92 6.21
CA ARG A 117 10.50 2.48 4.86
C ARG A 117 9.41 1.60 4.25
N MET A 118 8.84 0.67 5.01
CA MET A 118 7.75 -0.19 4.51
C MET A 118 6.49 0.60 4.18
N ARG A 119 6.15 1.63 4.97
CA ARG A 119 5.05 2.56 4.65
C ARG A 119 5.33 3.33 3.35
N LYS A 120 6.57 3.81 3.14
CA LYS A 120 6.99 4.53 1.93
C LYS A 120 7.01 3.68 0.65
N VAL A 121 6.97 2.37 0.75
CA VAL A 121 6.88 1.46 -0.40
C VAL A 121 5.57 0.67 -0.42
N PHE A 122 4.60 1.08 0.39
CA PHE A 122 3.29 0.43 0.46
C PHE A 122 2.57 0.55 -0.88
N SER A 123 1.91 -0.53 -1.27
CA SER A 123 1.06 -0.62 -2.45
C SER A 123 -0.23 -1.33 -2.05
N PRO A 124 -1.39 -0.69 -2.14
CA PRO A 124 -2.66 -1.32 -1.78
C PRO A 124 -2.89 -2.58 -2.62
N PRO A 125 -3.37 -3.68 -2.03
CA PRO A 125 -3.76 -4.85 -2.81
C PRO A 125 -4.97 -4.57 -3.70
N MET A 126 -5.03 -5.27 -4.85
CA MET A 126 -6.12 -5.16 -5.83
C MET A 126 -6.62 -6.52 -6.26
N TYR A 127 -7.91 -6.64 -6.54
CA TYR A 127 -8.51 -7.85 -7.14
C TYR A 127 -7.85 -8.23 -8.49
N HIS A 128 -7.46 -7.24 -9.30
CA HIS A 128 -6.77 -7.46 -10.58
C HIS A 128 -5.38 -8.12 -10.47
N GLU A 129 -4.81 -8.17 -9.26
CA GLU A 129 -3.61 -8.95 -9.02
C GLU A 129 -3.85 -10.46 -9.07
N GLY A 130 -5.09 -10.87 -8.94
CA GLY A 130 -5.53 -12.26 -9.00
C GLY A 130 -6.16 -12.78 -7.71
N PHE A 131 -6.45 -11.92 -6.74
CA PHE A 131 -7.21 -12.29 -5.54
C PHE A 131 -8.68 -12.53 -5.87
N ASN A 132 -9.25 -13.57 -5.29
CA ASN A 132 -10.68 -13.85 -5.29
C ASN A 132 -11.39 -13.01 -4.22
N GLU A 133 -10.68 -12.72 -3.12
CA GLU A 133 -11.22 -11.99 -1.99
C GLU A 133 -10.14 -11.10 -1.35
N ILE A 134 -10.55 -9.93 -0.87
CA ILE A 134 -9.75 -9.06 -0.01
C ILE A 134 -10.55 -8.85 1.28
N ARG A 135 -9.97 -9.21 2.41
CA ARG A 135 -10.51 -8.97 3.76
C ARG A 135 -9.65 -7.96 4.47
N VAL A 136 -10.25 -7.27 5.44
CA VAL A 136 -9.53 -6.30 6.28
C VAL A 136 -9.64 -6.73 7.75
N VAL A 137 -8.51 -6.73 8.42
CA VAL A 137 -8.42 -6.80 9.89
C VAL A 137 -7.91 -5.44 10.34
N GLN A 138 -8.77 -4.67 10.98
CA GLN A 138 -8.46 -3.33 11.43
C GLN A 138 -8.39 -3.28 12.95
N ASP A 139 -7.32 -2.66 13.47
CA ASP A 139 -7.10 -2.50 14.92
C ASP A 139 -7.53 -1.11 15.40
N ASP A 140 -7.27 -0.09 14.58
CA ASP A 140 -7.67 1.30 14.81
C ASP A 140 -7.85 2.03 13.48
N HIS A 141 -8.46 3.21 13.52
CA HIS A 141 -8.62 4.07 12.35
C HIS A 141 -8.37 5.54 12.73
N LYS A 142 -8.09 6.36 11.70
CA LYS A 142 -7.91 7.81 11.82
C LYS A 142 -9.19 8.54 11.47
N ASP A 143 -9.44 9.66 12.13
CA ASP A 143 -10.45 10.61 11.66
C ASP A 143 -9.91 11.37 10.44
N ILE A 144 -10.58 11.22 9.30
CA ILE A 144 -10.25 11.95 8.07
C ILE A 144 -10.24 13.46 8.28
N LYS A 145 -11.03 13.97 9.22
CA LYS A 145 -11.08 15.39 9.57
C LYS A 145 -9.75 15.87 10.11
N GLU A 146 -9.08 15.08 10.95
CA GLU A 146 -7.75 15.42 11.47
C GLU A 146 -6.74 15.62 10.33
N LEU A 147 -6.74 14.75 9.32
CA LEU A 147 -5.86 14.89 8.16
C LEU A 147 -6.17 16.15 7.35
N ILE A 148 -7.44 16.45 7.14
CA ILE A 148 -7.88 17.65 6.42
C ILE A 148 -7.50 18.91 7.20
N ASP A 149 -7.68 18.92 8.53
CA ASP A 149 -7.31 20.07 9.37
C ASP A 149 -5.78 20.27 9.37
N MET A 150 -4.97 19.21 9.40
CA MET A 150 -3.51 19.31 9.22
C MET A 150 -3.10 19.90 7.85
N ALA A 151 -3.87 19.66 6.81
CA ALA A 151 -3.58 20.15 5.47
C ALA A 151 -3.90 21.64 5.29
N ARG A 152 -4.78 22.25 6.14
CA ARG A 152 -5.30 23.63 5.97
C ARG A 152 -4.19 24.68 5.86
N ASP A 153 -3.25 24.63 6.79
CA ASP A 153 -2.18 25.62 6.90
C ASP A 153 -0.82 25.03 6.49
N PHE A 154 -0.85 23.84 5.84
CA PHE A 154 0.38 23.17 5.42
C PHE A 154 0.98 23.86 4.20
N ASP A 155 2.01 24.66 4.45
CA ASP A 155 2.86 25.25 3.43
C ASP A 155 3.76 24.16 2.81
N GLN A 156 3.67 24.03 1.50
CA GLN A 156 4.44 23.02 0.78
C GLN A 156 5.92 23.42 0.61
N GLU A 157 6.31 24.66 0.92
CA GLU A 157 7.70 25.17 0.81
C GLU A 157 8.41 24.69 -0.46
N ASN A 158 7.70 24.78 -1.58
CA ASN A 158 8.21 24.33 -2.87
C ASN A 158 7.75 25.33 -3.95
N PRO A 159 8.65 25.85 -4.81
CA PRO A 159 8.34 26.92 -5.78
C PRO A 159 7.31 26.49 -6.85
N HIS A 160 7.06 25.19 -7.00
CA HIS A 160 6.03 24.67 -7.90
C HIS A 160 4.63 24.67 -7.27
N HIS A 161 4.48 25.03 -5.98
CA HIS A 161 3.23 25.02 -5.26
C HIS A 161 2.99 26.37 -4.57
N SER A 162 2.07 27.16 -5.12
CA SER A 162 1.69 28.47 -4.57
C SER A 162 0.52 28.42 -3.58
N LEU A 163 -0.12 27.26 -3.46
CA LEU A 163 -1.29 26.99 -2.61
C LEU A 163 -0.88 26.19 -1.37
N THR A 164 -1.63 26.34 -0.28
CA THR A 164 -1.57 25.37 0.82
C THR A 164 -1.98 23.99 0.30
N LEU A 165 -1.61 22.94 1.03
CA LEU A 165 -1.99 21.60 0.63
C LEU A 165 -3.53 21.46 0.52
N TYR A 166 -4.28 22.01 1.47
CA TYR A 166 -5.74 21.98 1.46
C TYR A 166 -6.34 22.69 0.23
N GLU A 167 -5.84 23.89 -0.10
CA GLU A 167 -6.33 24.64 -1.25
C GLU A 167 -6.08 23.89 -2.55
N HIS A 168 -4.90 23.27 -2.68
CA HIS A 168 -4.59 22.41 -3.81
C HIS A 168 -5.54 21.21 -3.91
N LEU A 169 -5.70 20.43 -2.81
CA LEU A 169 -6.61 19.29 -2.77
C LEU A 169 -8.06 19.67 -3.13
N LYS A 170 -8.53 20.81 -2.60
CA LYS A 170 -9.86 21.34 -2.92
C LYS A 170 -9.99 21.67 -4.41
N LYS A 171 -9.02 22.41 -4.98
CA LYS A 171 -9.03 22.78 -6.38
C LYS A 171 -9.01 21.58 -7.32
N VAL A 172 -8.22 20.55 -7.00
CA VAL A 172 -8.18 19.30 -7.77
C VAL A 172 -9.51 18.55 -7.67
N SER A 173 -10.14 18.49 -6.48
CA SER A 173 -11.43 17.84 -6.29
C SER A 173 -12.58 18.54 -7.03
N GLU A 174 -12.50 19.85 -7.26
CA GLU A 174 -13.44 20.62 -8.09
C GLU A 174 -13.25 20.32 -9.60
N GLY A 175 -12.10 19.78 -10.00
CA GLY A 175 -11.76 19.40 -11.36
C GLY A 175 -12.24 18.02 -11.81
N VAL A 176 -12.82 17.22 -10.91
CA VAL A 176 -13.32 15.85 -11.18
C VAL A 176 -14.83 15.74 -10.95
N PRO A 177 -15.54 14.84 -11.65
CA PRO A 177 -16.99 14.64 -11.45
C PRO A 177 -17.28 14.16 -10.02
N ARG A 178 -18.17 14.84 -9.33
CA ARG A 178 -18.51 14.54 -7.92
C ARG A 178 -19.34 13.26 -7.78
N GLU A 179 -20.06 12.87 -8.80
CA GLU A 179 -20.82 11.62 -8.91
C GLU A 179 -19.93 10.38 -8.95
N GLU A 180 -18.69 10.52 -9.45
CA GLU A 180 -17.65 9.47 -9.44
C GLU A 180 -16.96 9.45 -8.07
N LYS A 181 -17.69 8.92 -7.05
CA LYS A 181 -17.35 9.05 -5.63
C LYS A 181 -15.91 8.66 -5.31
N ASN A 182 -15.42 7.53 -5.82
CA ASN A 182 -14.08 7.03 -5.53
C ASN A 182 -13.00 7.96 -6.12
N LEU A 183 -13.22 8.48 -7.33
CA LEU A 183 -12.35 9.44 -7.99
C LEU A 183 -12.36 10.77 -7.24
N TRP A 184 -13.55 11.25 -6.84
CA TRP A 184 -13.68 12.50 -6.09
C TRP A 184 -12.99 12.44 -4.72
N VAL A 185 -13.16 11.34 -3.96
CA VAL A 185 -12.46 11.13 -2.68
C VAL A 185 -10.96 11.02 -2.90
N ALA A 186 -10.52 10.33 -3.95
CA ALA A 186 -9.10 10.27 -4.30
C ALA A 186 -8.55 11.68 -4.62
N ALA A 187 -9.28 12.51 -5.34
CA ALA A 187 -8.88 13.90 -5.63
C ALA A 187 -8.76 14.75 -4.36
N CYS A 188 -9.67 14.55 -3.39
CA CYS A 188 -9.59 15.22 -2.08
C CYS A 188 -8.37 14.81 -1.24
N LEU A 189 -7.74 13.66 -1.51
CA LEU A 189 -6.72 13.05 -0.65
C LEU A 189 -5.43 12.65 -1.39
N HIS A 190 -5.32 12.85 -2.72
CA HIS A 190 -4.20 12.30 -3.51
C HIS A 190 -2.83 12.68 -2.96
N ASP A 191 -2.70 13.88 -2.45
CA ASP A 191 -1.46 14.48 -1.95
C ASP A 191 -1.35 14.46 -0.41
N ILE A 192 -2.32 13.87 0.32
CA ILE A 192 -2.34 13.89 1.79
C ILE A 192 -1.07 13.29 2.43
N GLY A 193 -0.40 12.40 1.72
CA GLY A 193 0.88 11.83 2.15
C GLY A 193 2.02 12.84 2.26
N LYS A 194 1.90 14.03 1.67
CA LYS A 194 2.86 15.13 1.82
C LYS A 194 3.01 15.58 3.28
N LEU A 195 1.95 15.49 4.08
CA LEU A 195 2.00 15.76 5.52
C LEU A 195 3.06 14.96 6.27
N PHE A 196 3.41 13.76 5.76
CA PHE A 196 4.27 12.78 6.42
C PHE A 196 5.60 12.53 5.70
N THR A 197 5.84 13.20 4.58
CA THR A 197 7.01 12.93 3.73
C THR A 197 7.84 14.17 3.43
N LYS A 198 7.50 15.33 4.02
CA LYS A 198 8.22 16.60 3.84
C LYS A 198 9.69 16.45 4.22
N SER A 199 10.60 16.81 3.34
CA SER A 199 12.04 16.71 3.53
C SER A 199 12.78 17.76 2.72
N ARG A 200 13.81 18.39 3.28
CA ARG A 200 14.74 19.26 2.55
C ARG A 200 15.90 18.47 1.92
N ILE A 201 15.92 17.16 2.08
CA ILE A 201 16.94 16.29 1.47
C ILE A 201 16.46 15.86 0.09
N ASN A 202 17.26 16.17 -0.95
CA ASN A 202 16.98 15.79 -2.32
C ASN A 202 17.27 14.31 -2.61
N GLY A 203 16.98 13.84 -3.83
CA GLY A 203 17.18 12.46 -4.23
C GLY A 203 18.64 11.98 -4.26
N LYS A 204 19.61 12.90 -4.10
CA LYS A 204 21.04 12.59 -3.99
C LYS A 204 21.52 12.52 -2.54
N GLY A 205 20.65 12.84 -1.56
CA GLY A 205 20.99 12.89 -0.15
C GLY A 205 21.59 14.24 0.28
N GLU A 206 21.46 15.30 -0.52
CA GLU A 206 21.94 16.65 -0.27
C GLU A 206 20.80 17.54 0.23
N GLU A 207 21.11 18.55 1.05
CA GLU A 207 20.16 19.56 1.50
C GLU A 207 19.79 20.50 0.33
N ASP A 208 18.51 20.89 0.24
CA ASP A 208 17.96 21.74 -0.81
C ASP A 208 17.19 22.93 -0.21
N ASP A 209 17.08 24.03 -0.96
CA ASP A 209 16.39 25.26 -0.53
C ASP A 209 14.86 25.08 -0.43
N TYR A 210 14.32 24.05 -1.06
CA TYR A 210 12.87 23.75 -1.06
C TYR A 210 12.59 22.31 -0.63
N CYS A 211 11.32 22.05 -0.28
CA CYS A 211 10.91 20.75 0.22
C CYS A 211 10.57 19.76 -0.89
N HIS A 212 10.91 18.50 -0.65
CA HIS A 212 10.60 17.33 -1.45
C HIS A 212 9.63 16.40 -0.71
N TYR A 213 8.86 15.61 -1.47
CA TYR A 213 7.78 14.76 -0.96
C TYR A 213 7.89 13.34 -1.53
N TYR A 214 9.08 12.72 -1.41
CA TYR A 214 9.31 11.40 -1.98
C TYR A 214 8.38 10.35 -1.39
N GLN A 215 7.74 9.56 -2.29
CA GLN A 215 6.82 8.47 -1.94
C GLN A 215 5.55 8.91 -1.20
N HIS A 216 5.15 10.20 -1.31
CA HIS A 216 3.90 10.68 -0.70
C HIS A 216 2.68 9.91 -1.20
N HIS A 217 2.65 9.46 -2.45
CA HIS A 217 1.57 8.65 -3.02
C HIS A 217 1.42 7.28 -2.33
N CYS A 218 2.53 6.62 -1.95
CA CYS A 218 2.50 5.38 -1.18
C CYS A 218 1.99 5.60 0.23
N VAL A 219 2.52 6.64 0.89
CA VAL A 219 2.12 7.03 2.25
C VAL A 219 0.67 7.51 2.26
N GLY A 220 0.27 8.36 1.31
CA GLY A 220 -1.11 8.84 1.16
C GLY A 220 -2.11 7.72 0.95
N ALA A 221 -1.78 6.72 0.13
CA ALA A 221 -2.62 5.54 -0.07
C ALA A 221 -2.80 4.72 1.22
N TYR A 222 -1.75 4.59 2.04
CA TYR A 222 -1.83 3.93 3.34
C TYR A 222 -2.71 4.73 4.32
N GLU A 223 -2.47 6.05 4.45
CA GLU A 223 -3.24 6.93 5.31
C GLU A 223 -4.72 6.97 4.92
N CYS A 224 -5.01 7.04 3.62
CA CYS A 224 -6.38 6.97 3.12
C CYS A 224 -7.09 5.69 3.59
N LEU A 225 -6.46 4.52 3.47
CA LEU A 225 -7.05 3.26 3.95
C LEU A 225 -7.30 3.29 5.46
N THR A 226 -6.40 3.89 6.25
CA THR A 226 -6.59 3.98 7.71
C THR A 226 -7.73 4.92 8.11
N CYS A 227 -8.25 5.75 7.21
CA CYS A 227 -9.40 6.62 7.46
C CYS A 227 -10.76 5.93 7.24
N PHE A 228 -10.79 4.78 6.56
CA PHE A 228 -12.02 4.00 6.45
C PHE A 228 -12.24 3.19 7.73
N ASP A 229 -13.48 3.15 8.20
CA ASP A 229 -13.89 2.28 9.30
C ASP A 229 -14.34 0.92 8.75
N PHE A 230 -13.52 -0.11 8.96
CA PHE A 230 -13.80 -1.48 8.56
C PHE A 230 -14.38 -2.34 9.71
N SER A 231 -14.75 -1.75 10.85
CA SER A 231 -15.28 -2.47 12.01
C SER A 231 -16.75 -2.87 11.86
N GLY A 232 -17.48 -2.22 10.94
CA GLY A 232 -18.90 -2.45 10.68
C GLY A 232 -19.18 -3.66 9.79
N ALA A 233 -20.47 -3.94 9.57
CA ALA A 233 -20.92 -4.96 8.62
C ALA A 233 -20.77 -4.44 7.17
N LEU A 234 -19.53 -4.44 6.69
CA LEU A 234 -19.20 -3.97 5.34
C LEU A 234 -19.55 -4.99 4.28
N THR A 235 -20.04 -4.50 3.17
CA THR A 235 -20.21 -5.30 1.95
C THR A 235 -18.87 -5.44 1.21
N GLY A 236 -18.74 -6.44 0.37
CA GLY A 236 -17.57 -6.56 -0.52
C GLY A 236 -17.40 -5.32 -1.42
N LYS A 237 -18.49 -4.56 -1.68
CA LYS A 237 -18.45 -3.30 -2.43
C LYS A 237 -17.75 -2.20 -1.63
N ASP A 238 -18.02 -2.06 -0.34
CA ASP A 238 -17.41 -1.02 0.49
C ASP A 238 -15.90 -1.22 0.59
N ILE A 239 -15.47 -2.49 0.75
CA ILE A 239 -14.06 -2.86 0.74
C ILE A 239 -13.44 -2.55 -0.63
N TYR A 240 -14.13 -2.92 -1.72
CA TYR A 240 -13.66 -2.62 -3.08
C TYR A 240 -13.49 -1.12 -3.29
N ASP A 241 -14.47 -0.31 -2.91
CA ASP A 241 -14.44 1.15 -3.10
C ASP A 241 -13.28 1.81 -2.31
N ALA A 242 -13.03 1.37 -1.07
CA ALA A 242 -11.91 1.85 -0.27
C ALA A 242 -10.55 1.54 -0.93
N PHE A 243 -10.36 0.28 -1.37
CA PHE A 243 -9.12 -0.11 -2.04
C PHE A 243 -8.99 0.51 -3.43
N TYR A 244 -10.10 0.73 -4.14
CA TYR A 244 -10.09 1.45 -5.42
C TYR A 244 -9.61 2.88 -5.24
N THR A 245 -10.17 3.61 -4.26
CA THR A 245 -9.74 4.98 -3.91
C THR A 245 -8.26 5.04 -3.53
N ALA A 246 -7.81 4.14 -2.65
CA ALA A 246 -6.40 4.10 -2.24
C ALA A 246 -5.45 3.80 -3.42
N ASN A 247 -5.89 2.96 -4.37
CA ASN A 247 -5.10 2.68 -5.57
C ASN A 247 -5.07 3.89 -6.53
N LEU A 248 -6.14 4.69 -6.66
CA LEU A 248 -6.08 5.95 -7.39
C LEU A 248 -5.03 6.89 -6.80
N ILE A 249 -4.99 7.01 -5.47
CA ILE A 249 -3.96 7.78 -4.75
C ILE A 249 -2.57 7.20 -4.99
N TYR A 250 -2.40 5.87 -4.93
CA TYR A 250 -1.11 5.23 -5.21
C TYR A 250 -0.63 5.50 -6.64
N TYR A 251 -1.52 5.45 -7.62
CA TYR A 251 -1.16 5.58 -9.04
C TYR A 251 -1.10 7.03 -9.54
N HIS A 252 -1.57 8.05 -8.80
CA HIS A 252 -1.64 9.44 -9.30
C HIS A 252 -0.29 10.00 -9.75
N MET A 253 0.82 9.57 -9.12
CA MET A 253 2.16 9.99 -9.50
C MET A 253 2.76 9.23 -10.70
N HIS A 254 2.17 8.11 -11.12
CA HIS A 254 2.72 7.31 -12.21
C HIS A 254 2.74 8.04 -13.57
N PRO A 255 1.76 8.88 -13.93
CA PRO A 255 1.84 9.74 -15.12
C PRO A 255 3.07 10.66 -15.14
N TYR A 256 3.48 11.20 -13.99
CA TYR A 256 4.67 12.05 -13.87
C TYR A 256 5.98 11.26 -13.86
N LEU A 257 5.96 10.02 -13.38
CA LEU A 257 7.15 9.20 -13.14
C LEU A 257 7.33 8.12 -14.21
N SER A 258 6.86 6.92 -13.93
CA SER A 258 7.14 5.73 -14.75
C SER A 258 6.45 5.76 -16.12
N TRP A 259 5.26 6.36 -16.23
CA TRP A 259 4.51 6.36 -17.49
C TRP A 259 4.98 7.41 -18.47
N SER A 260 5.53 8.55 -17.99
CA SER A 260 6.16 9.56 -18.85
C SER A 260 7.47 9.05 -19.46
N GLN A 261 8.18 8.17 -18.73
CA GLN A 261 9.49 7.68 -19.13
C GLN A 261 9.44 6.39 -19.94
N SER A 262 8.36 5.58 -19.83
CA SER A 262 8.28 4.27 -20.45
C SER A 262 6.87 3.85 -20.85
N ASN A 263 6.61 3.80 -22.15
CA ASN A 263 5.36 3.21 -22.67
C ASN A 263 5.17 1.74 -22.29
N LYS A 264 6.27 0.99 -22.07
CA LYS A 264 6.20 -0.39 -21.57
C LYS A 264 5.67 -0.44 -20.15
N ALA A 265 6.15 0.46 -19.27
CA ALA A 265 5.63 0.57 -17.90
C ALA A 265 4.16 0.98 -17.90
N LYS A 266 3.81 2.03 -18.66
CA LYS A 266 2.42 2.49 -18.82
C LYS A 266 1.47 1.38 -19.27
N ASN A 267 1.84 0.63 -20.32
CA ASN A 267 1.01 -0.45 -20.85
C ASN A 267 0.90 -1.64 -19.88
N LYS A 268 1.98 -1.96 -19.15
CA LYS A 268 1.98 -2.99 -18.12
C LYS A 268 1.01 -2.63 -17.00
N ASP A 269 1.08 -1.41 -16.48
CA ASP A 269 0.20 -0.96 -15.40
C ASP A 269 -1.25 -0.85 -15.90
N LYS A 270 -1.49 -0.28 -17.08
CA LYS A 270 -2.82 -0.26 -17.70
C LYS A 270 -3.47 -1.64 -17.81
N TYR A 271 -2.68 -2.66 -18.15
CA TYR A 271 -3.15 -4.04 -18.17
C TYR A 271 -3.47 -4.56 -16.77
N LEU A 272 -2.63 -4.23 -15.79
CA LEU A 272 -2.78 -4.67 -14.41
C LEU A 272 -3.98 -4.05 -13.71
N ILE A 273 -4.13 -2.72 -13.79
CA ILE A 273 -5.18 -1.99 -13.07
C ILE A 273 -6.52 -1.94 -13.82
N GLY A 274 -6.53 -2.33 -15.09
CA GLY A 274 -7.72 -2.32 -15.94
C GLY A 274 -8.02 -0.95 -16.55
N LYS A 275 -8.94 -0.96 -17.55
CA LYS A 275 -9.24 0.25 -18.33
C LYS A 275 -9.87 1.37 -17.52
N GLN A 276 -10.81 1.03 -16.61
CA GLN A 276 -11.53 2.03 -15.83
C GLN A 276 -10.57 2.76 -14.87
N MET A 277 -9.85 2.03 -14.01
CA MET A 277 -8.91 2.66 -13.08
C MET A 277 -7.82 3.45 -13.81
N PHE A 278 -7.33 2.95 -14.95
CA PHE A 278 -6.37 3.70 -15.77
C PHE A 278 -6.97 5.03 -16.27
N SER A 279 -8.23 5.03 -16.72
CA SER A 279 -8.94 6.24 -17.14
C SER A 279 -9.08 7.23 -15.99
N ASP A 280 -9.46 6.74 -14.81
CA ASP A 280 -9.68 7.57 -13.62
C ASP A 280 -8.36 8.16 -13.10
N VAL A 281 -7.24 7.40 -13.13
CA VAL A 281 -5.91 7.94 -12.84
C VAL A 281 -5.54 9.06 -13.80
N MET A 282 -5.86 8.94 -15.10
CA MET A 282 -5.58 9.99 -16.07
C MET A 282 -6.46 11.23 -15.86
N LEU A 283 -7.74 11.06 -15.49
CA LEU A 283 -8.64 12.16 -15.13
C LEU A 283 -8.14 12.88 -13.85
N LEU A 284 -7.71 12.13 -12.84
CA LEU A 284 -7.11 12.70 -11.64
C LEU A 284 -5.85 13.49 -11.96
N HIS A 285 -4.97 12.94 -12.80
CA HIS A 285 -3.76 13.62 -13.26
C HIS A 285 -4.06 14.91 -14.02
N GLU A 286 -5.05 14.92 -14.91
CA GLU A 286 -5.46 16.14 -15.63
C GLU A 286 -6.01 17.22 -14.68
N ALA A 287 -6.76 16.83 -13.66
CA ALA A 287 -7.27 17.72 -12.63
C ALA A 287 -6.14 18.28 -11.76
N ASP A 288 -5.19 17.43 -11.39
CA ASP A 288 -4.00 17.78 -10.61
C ASP A 288 -3.13 18.80 -11.36
N VAL A 289 -2.81 18.57 -12.63
CA VAL A 289 -2.06 19.53 -13.49
C VAL A 289 -2.76 20.88 -13.56
N LYS A 290 -4.08 20.93 -13.61
CA LYS A 290 -4.87 22.20 -13.62
C LYS A 290 -5.00 22.82 -12.23
N GLY A 291 -4.74 22.05 -11.19
CA GLY A 291 -4.83 22.45 -9.79
C GLY A 291 -3.62 23.23 -9.26
N HIS A 292 -2.54 23.28 -10.01
CA HIS A 292 -1.31 24.03 -9.67
C HIS A 292 -1.43 25.52 -9.92
#